data_c07c032f03591b79535ea578a6ee5873
#
_entry.id   c07c032f03591b79535ea578a6ee5873
#
_cell.length_a   1.000
_cell.length_b   1.000
_cell.length_c   1.000
_cell.angle_alpha   90.00
_cell.angle_beta   90.00
_cell.angle_gamma   90.00
#
_symmetry.space_group_name_H-M   'P 1'
#
loop_
_entity.id
_entity.type
_entity.pdbx_description
1 polymer ?
#
loop_
_entity_poly.entity_id
_entity_poly.type
_entity_poly.pdbx_seq_one_letter_code
_entity_poly.pdbx_strand_id
1 'polypeptide(L)'
;MLNKRIGIDLGTANSLVWVAGQGLVMNEPTVVAVGTEDGRIVAVGNEAKEMLGRTPGNITASRPMRDGVIADYRVTEAMLKYFIQKVCGRIFLFKPEVMICVPAGVTQVERRAVLDATLSAGAKAAYLIDEPLAAAIGARLPIAAASGNMIIDIGGGSAEAAVICLGGVVVHKSVRVAGNKLDEAIIGYMKKKHNLLIGETTAEEAKIRIGSALVLDKPESMEIKGRDSITGLPRAIETSSTEITEAIRPVLLAIIGAAKGVLEETPPELASDIIDKGIIMSGGTSALRNFDRLMTELTGVPCHVAEDPLMCVVRGTGIAIENLDLYKKSIIKR
;
A
#
# COMPACT_ATOMS: atom_id res chain seq x y z
N MET A 1 -4.00 -27.06 14.47
CA MET A 1 -4.29 -25.97 15.44
C MET A 1 -5.75 -25.59 15.30
N LEU A 2 -6.50 -25.52 16.41
CA LEU A 2 -7.94 -25.21 16.40
C LEU A 2 -8.23 -23.74 16.05
N ASN A 3 -7.33 -22.80 16.33
CA ASN A 3 -7.48 -21.38 16.02
C ASN A 3 -6.58 -21.00 14.84
N LYS A 4 -7.17 -20.38 13.80
CA LYS A 4 -6.40 -19.80 12.69
C LYS A 4 -5.67 -18.54 13.15
N ARG A 5 -4.46 -18.33 12.65
CA ARG A 5 -3.69 -17.08 12.75
C ARG A 5 -3.66 -16.43 11.40
N ILE A 6 -4.09 -15.19 11.33
CA ILE A 6 -4.30 -14.44 10.07
C ILE A 6 -3.51 -13.14 10.13
N GLY A 7 -2.64 -12.92 9.15
CA GLY A 7 -2.02 -11.63 8.87
C GLY A 7 -2.82 -10.89 7.80
N ILE A 8 -3.13 -9.64 8.01
CA ILE A 8 -3.84 -8.80 7.04
C ILE A 8 -3.00 -7.55 6.78
N ASP A 9 -2.67 -7.34 5.52
CA ASP A 9 -2.23 -6.05 5.02
C ASP A 9 -3.48 -5.29 4.53
N LEU A 10 -3.89 -4.28 5.30
CA LEU A 10 -5.07 -3.46 5.01
C LEU A 10 -4.65 -2.20 4.24
N GLY A 11 -4.13 -2.40 3.03
CA GLY A 11 -3.64 -1.31 2.21
C GLY A 11 -4.73 -0.44 1.59
N THR A 12 -4.38 0.78 1.19
CA THR A 12 -5.31 1.73 0.54
C THR A 12 -5.77 1.26 -0.84
N ALA A 13 -4.90 0.61 -1.62
CA ALA A 13 -5.22 0.12 -2.97
C ALA A 13 -5.71 -1.32 -2.96
N ASN A 14 -4.97 -2.21 -2.30
CA ASN A 14 -5.28 -3.63 -2.17
C ASN A 14 -5.18 -4.07 -0.73
N SER A 15 -6.01 -5.04 -0.34
CA SER A 15 -5.94 -5.76 0.92
C SER A 15 -5.48 -7.18 0.66
N LEU A 16 -4.47 -7.62 1.39
CA LEU A 16 -3.89 -8.95 1.26
C LEU A 16 -4.07 -9.73 2.57
N VAL A 17 -4.35 -11.01 2.45
CA VAL A 17 -4.57 -11.88 3.62
C VAL A 17 -3.67 -13.10 3.56
N TRP A 18 -2.90 -13.28 4.63
CA TRP A 18 -2.03 -14.41 4.89
C TRP A 18 -2.61 -15.30 5.97
N VAL A 19 -2.55 -16.60 5.79
CA VAL A 19 -2.94 -17.57 6.82
C VAL A 19 -1.74 -18.41 7.22
N ALA A 20 -1.48 -18.51 8.52
CA ALA A 20 -0.41 -19.31 9.07
C ALA A 20 -0.44 -20.74 8.51
N GLY A 21 0.68 -21.20 7.99
CA GLY A 21 0.83 -22.51 7.37
C GLY A 21 0.18 -22.69 5.99
N GLN A 22 -0.49 -21.68 5.44
CA GLN A 22 -1.09 -21.73 4.10
C GLN A 22 -0.48 -20.68 3.15
N GLY A 23 0.11 -19.62 3.70
CA GLY A 23 0.64 -18.51 2.91
C GLY A 23 -0.41 -17.48 2.52
N LEU A 24 -0.21 -16.79 1.39
CA LEU A 24 -1.16 -15.83 0.85
C LEU A 24 -2.41 -16.56 0.34
N VAL A 25 -3.56 -16.19 0.88
CA VAL A 25 -4.86 -16.79 0.52
C VAL A 25 -5.79 -15.81 -0.18
N MET A 26 -5.50 -14.50 -0.12
CA MET A 26 -6.34 -13.47 -0.73
C MET A 26 -5.51 -12.24 -1.10
N ASN A 27 -5.82 -11.69 -2.28
CA ASN A 27 -5.37 -10.38 -2.75
C ASN A 27 -6.56 -9.72 -3.44
N GLU A 28 -7.16 -8.74 -2.80
CA GLU A 28 -8.38 -8.08 -3.28
C GLU A 28 -8.19 -6.56 -3.27
N PRO A 29 -8.74 -5.83 -4.25
CA PRO A 29 -8.80 -4.37 -4.17
C PRO A 29 -9.53 -3.90 -2.90
N THR A 30 -9.01 -2.87 -2.25
CA THR A 30 -9.64 -2.24 -1.09
C THR A 30 -10.78 -1.32 -1.54
N VAL A 31 -11.82 -1.92 -2.11
CA VAL A 31 -13.01 -1.24 -2.63
C VAL A 31 -14.26 -1.94 -2.11
N VAL A 32 -15.25 -1.16 -1.73
CA VAL A 32 -16.56 -1.65 -1.27
C VAL A 32 -17.66 -0.87 -1.97
N ALA A 33 -18.67 -1.57 -2.48
CA ALA A 33 -19.89 -0.98 -2.98
C ALA A 33 -21.00 -1.14 -1.94
N VAL A 34 -21.66 -0.03 -1.62
CA VAL A 34 -22.75 0.04 -0.62
C VAL A 34 -24.00 0.64 -1.24
N GLY A 35 -25.15 0.16 -0.82
CA GLY A 35 -26.44 0.81 -1.12
C GLY A 35 -26.55 2.15 -0.41
N THR A 36 -26.97 3.21 -1.13
CA THR A 36 -27.04 4.57 -0.59
C THR A 36 -28.15 4.75 0.44
N GLU A 37 -29.23 3.98 0.35
CA GLU A 37 -30.39 4.11 1.23
C GLU A 37 -30.26 3.28 2.52
N ASP A 38 -29.78 2.05 2.42
CA ASP A 38 -29.75 1.09 3.52
C ASP A 38 -28.36 0.81 4.08
N GLY A 39 -27.31 1.31 3.42
CA GLY A 39 -25.91 1.09 3.80
C GLY A 39 -25.46 -0.37 3.69
N ARG A 40 -26.24 -1.23 3.02
CA ARG A 40 -25.88 -2.65 2.83
C ARG A 40 -24.71 -2.81 1.87
N ILE A 41 -23.84 -3.73 2.19
CA ILE A 41 -22.75 -4.10 1.29
C ILE A 41 -23.31 -4.87 0.11
N VAL A 42 -23.06 -4.33 -1.09
CA VAL A 42 -23.44 -4.91 -2.39
C VAL A 42 -22.31 -5.76 -2.93
N ALA A 43 -21.07 -5.26 -2.87
CA ALA A 43 -19.87 -5.96 -3.35
C ALA A 43 -18.62 -5.53 -2.58
N VAL A 44 -17.59 -6.38 -2.58
CA VAL A 44 -16.27 -6.13 -1.98
C VAL A 44 -15.18 -6.62 -2.94
N GLY A 45 -14.05 -5.94 -2.96
CA GLY A 45 -12.88 -6.37 -3.73
C GLY A 45 -13.04 -6.17 -5.23
N ASN A 46 -12.74 -7.19 -6.02
CA ASN A 46 -12.76 -7.13 -7.49
C ASN A 46 -14.11 -6.72 -8.05
N GLU A 47 -15.21 -7.30 -7.55
CA GLU A 47 -16.57 -6.95 -8.01
C GLU A 47 -16.87 -5.47 -7.74
N ALA A 48 -16.48 -4.94 -6.57
CA ALA A 48 -16.67 -3.53 -6.25
C ALA A 48 -15.74 -2.61 -7.08
N LYS A 49 -14.53 -3.05 -7.42
CA LYS A 49 -13.59 -2.28 -8.27
C LYS A 49 -14.17 -2.07 -9.67
N GLU A 50 -14.85 -3.04 -10.24
CA GLU A 50 -15.52 -2.90 -11.54
C GLU A 50 -16.65 -1.85 -11.53
N MET A 51 -17.21 -1.60 -10.36
CA MET A 51 -18.28 -0.61 -10.15
C MET A 51 -17.77 0.83 -10.00
N LEU A 52 -16.47 1.04 -9.76
CA LEU A 52 -15.91 2.39 -9.59
C LEU A 52 -16.19 3.28 -10.81
N GLY A 53 -16.85 4.43 -10.57
CA GLY A 53 -17.24 5.38 -11.63
C GLY A 53 -18.33 4.89 -12.59
N ARG A 54 -18.99 3.76 -12.28
CA ARG A 54 -20.01 3.14 -13.13
C ARG A 54 -21.30 2.79 -12.40
N THR A 55 -21.47 3.26 -11.16
CA THR A 55 -22.63 2.94 -10.32
C THR A 55 -23.85 3.79 -10.67
N PRO A 56 -25.06 3.21 -10.64
CA PRO A 56 -26.31 3.99 -10.63
C PRO A 56 -26.45 4.74 -9.30
N GLY A 57 -27.34 5.73 -9.21
CA GLY A 57 -27.47 6.63 -8.07
C GLY A 57 -27.82 5.97 -6.73
N ASN A 58 -28.33 4.74 -6.72
CA ASN A 58 -28.65 3.98 -5.52
C ASN A 58 -27.50 3.11 -4.97
N ILE A 59 -26.34 3.11 -5.63
CA ILE A 59 -25.12 2.39 -5.20
C ILE A 59 -23.93 3.34 -5.24
N THR A 60 -23.09 3.30 -4.20
CA THR A 60 -21.82 4.03 -4.15
C THR A 60 -20.68 3.02 -3.96
N ALA A 61 -19.73 2.99 -4.92
CA ALA A 61 -18.48 2.27 -4.77
C ALA A 61 -17.38 3.22 -4.32
N SER A 62 -16.69 2.88 -3.23
CA SER A 62 -15.66 3.73 -2.62
C SER A 62 -14.55 2.93 -1.97
N ARG A 63 -13.44 3.62 -1.66
CA ARG A 63 -12.31 3.06 -0.91
C ARG A 63 -12.48 3.40 0.58
N PRO A 64 -12.66 2.40 1.47
CA PRO A 64 -12.81 2.63 2.91
C PRO A 64 -11.50 3.04 3.61
N MET A 65 -10.36 2.78 2.94
CA MET A 65 -9.04 3.21 3.38
C MET A 65 -8.55 4.37 2.52
N ARG A 66 -7.99 5.38 3.16
CA ARG A 66 -7.41 6.54 2.48
C ARG A 66 -6.09 6.93 3.15
N ASP A 67 -5.06 7.14 2.34
CA ASP A 67 -3.75 7.61 2.82
C ASP A 67 -3.17 6.74 3.98
N GLY A 68 -3.40 5.42 3.91
CA GLY A 68 -2.94 4.44 4.91
C GLY A 68 -3.80 4.34 6.18
N VAL A 69 -4.92 5.08 6.29
CA VAL A 69 -5.79 5.08 7.48
C VAL A 69 -7.25 4.79 7.16
N ILE A 70 -8.03 4.43 8.17
CA ILE A 70 -9.48 4.20 8.04
C ILE A 70 -10.18 5.52 7.74
N ALA A 71 -10.80 5.63 6.57
CA ALA A 71 -11.64 6.77 6.19
C ALA A 71 -13.11 6.54 6.55
N ASP A 72 -13.58 5.28 6.47
CA ASP A 72 -14.92 4.87 6.89
C ASP A 72 -14.83 3.62 7.78
N TYR A 73 -15.10 3.83 9.07
CA TYR A 73 -15.00 2.76 10.07
C TYR A 73 -15.98 1.59 9.80
N ARG A 74 -17.25 1.91 9.49
CA ARG A 74 -18.29 0.88 9.29
C ARG A 74 -18.00 0.01 8.07
N VAL A 75 -17.60 0.66 6.99
CA VAL A 75 -17.27 -0.03 5.73
C VAL A 75 -15.99 -0.86 5.91
N THR A 76 -14.99 -0.35 6.65
CA THR A 76 -13.75 -1.09 6.96
C THR A 76 -14.03 -2.31 7.84
N GLU A 77 -14.83 -2.16 8.90
CA GLU A 77 -15.25 -3.28 9.76
C GLU A 77 -15.93 -4.38 8.95
N ALA A 78 -16.85 -3.99 8.07
CA ALA A 78 -17.58 -4.93 7.25
C ALA A 78 -16.67 -5.62 6.21
N MET A 79 -15.68 -4.94 5.66
CA MET A 79 -14.66 -5.51 4.78
C MET A 79 -13.77 -6.50 5.54
N LEU A 80 -13.31 -6.18 6.75
CA LEU A 80 -12.56 -7.09 7.60
C LEU A 80 -13.38 -8.33 7.94
N LYS A 81 -14.67 -8.17 8.25
CA LYS A 81 -15.59 -9.28 8.48
C LYS A 81 -15.72 -10.18 7.26
N TYR A 82 -15.83 -9.59 6.06
CA TYR A 82 -15.84 -10.34 4.81
C TYR A 82 -14.56 -11.17 4.63
N PHE A 83 -13.38 -10.58 4.87
CA PHE A 83 -12.10 -11.30 4.77
C PHE A 83 -11.99 -12.45 5.78
N ILE A 84 -12.34 -12.21 7.05
CA ILE A 84 -12.32 -13.24 8.09
C ILE A 84 -13.28 -14.38 7.75
N GLN A 85 -14.49 -14.07 7.27
CA GLN A 85 -15.48 -15.07 6.87
C GLN A 85 -15.05 -15.87 5.63
N LYS A 86 -14.42 -15.21 4.65
CA LYS A 86 -13.93 -15.89 3.44
C LYS A 86 -12.82 -16.90 3.77
N VAL A 87 -11.98 -16.60 4.77
CA VAL A 87 -10.89 -17.47 5.22
C VAL A 87 -11.35 -18.53 6.22
N CYS A 88 -12.22 -18.17 7.17
CA CYS A 88 -12.64 -19.07 8.26
C CYS A 88 -13.93 -19.84 7.99
N GLY A 89 -14.70 -19.45 6.95
CA GLY A 89 -16.06 -19.88 6.70
C GLY A 89 -17.08 -18.96 7.40
N ARG A 90 -18.34 -19.03 6.99
CA ARG A 90 -19.42 -18.16 7.52
C ARG A 90 -19.74 -18.43 9.01
N ILE A 91 -19.61 -19.69 9.43
CA ILE A 91 -19.84 -20.12 10.82
C ILE A 91 -18.55 -20.77 11.30
N PHE A 92 -17.79 -20.05 12.13
CA PHE A 92 -16.57 -20.60 12.73
C PHE A 92 -16.75 -20.72 14.26
N LEU A 93 -16.58 -21.93 14.74
CA LEU A 93 -16.63 -22.25 16.18
C LEU A 93 -15.46 -21.64 16.95
N PHE A 94 -14.32 -21.45 16.27
CA PHE A 94 -13.09 -20.90 16.86
C PHE A 94 -12.71 -19.60 16.14
N LYS A 95 -12.82 -18.49 16.86
CA LYS A 95 -12.44 -17.15 16.36
C LYS A 95 -10.93 -17.09 16.10
N PRO A 96 -10.48 -16.51 14.98
CA PRO A 96 -9.05 -16.38 14.65
C PRO A 96 -8.35 -15.32 15.50
N GLU A 97 -7.02 -15.46 15.62
CA GLU A 97 -6.12 -14.37 16.01
C GLU A 97 -5.72 -13.62 14.74
N VAL A 98 -5.81 -12.29 14.77
CA VAL A 98 -5.58 -11.45 13.59
C VAL A 98 -4.51 -10.42 13.89
N MET A 99 -3.52 -10.31 13.02
CA MET A 99 -2.53 -9.23 13.02
C MET A 99 -2.76 -8.34 11.80
N ILE A 100 -2.78 -7.03 12.01
CA ILE A 100 -2.89 -6.03 10.95
C ILE A 100 -1.66 -5.14 10.99
N CYS A 101 -1.10 -4.82 9.82
CA CYS A 101 -0.10 -3.78 9.72
C CYS A 101 -0.76 -2.40 9.71
N VAL A 102 -0.06 -1.42 10.25
CA VAL A 102 -0.47 -0.01 10.27
C VAL A 102 0.73 0.87 9.96
N PRO A 103 0.55 2.02 9.32
CA PRO A 103 1.63 2.96 9.13
C PRO A 103 2.30 3.35 10.45
N ALA A 104 3.62 3.49 10.47
CA ALA A 104 4.37 3.83 11.68
C ALA A 104 3.97 5.20 12.26
N GLY A 105 3.57 6.13 11.38
CA GLY A 105 3.17 7.49 11.75
C GLY A 105 1.72 7.66 12.21
N VAL A 106 0.93 6.58 12.36
CA VAL A 106 -0.47 6.69 12.78
C VAL A 106 -0.61 7.06 14.27
N THR A 107 -1.64 7.83 14.57
CA THR A 107 -1.99 8.23 15.94
C THR A 107 -2.48 7.06 16.78
N GLN A 108 -2.47 7.21 18.11
CA GLN A 108 -3.03 6.20 19.02
C GLN A 108 -4.53 5.96 18.80
N VAL A 109 -5.26 7.00 18.35
CA VAL A 109 -6.70 6.90 18.04
C VAL A 109 -6.90 6.03 16.80
N GLU A 110 -6.11 6.25 15.75
CA GLU A 110 -6.16 5.43 14.52
C GLU A 110 -5.75 3.98 14.80
N ARG A 111 -4.69 3.73 15.58
CA ARG A 111 -4.30 2.38 16.04
C ARG A 111 -5.45 1.68 16.77
N ARG A 112 -6.11 2.39 17.68
CA ARG A 112 -7.24 1.85 18.43
C ARG A 112 -8.43 1.54 17.53
N ALA A 113 -8.71 2.40 16.56
CA ALA A 113 -9.80 2.18 15.59
C ALA A 113 -9.60 0.88 14.79
N VAL A 114 -8.35 0.59 14.35
CA VAL A 114 -8.02 -0.65 13.63
C VAL A 114 -8.20 -1.88 14.54
N LEU A 115 -7.73 -1.83 15.80
CA LEU A 115 -7.93 -2.90 16.77
C LEU A 115 -9.41 -3.18 17.03
N ASP A 116 -10.19 -2.12 17.27
CA ASP A 116 -11.63 -2.22 17.55
C ASP A 116 -12.39 -2.78 16.35
N ALA A 117 -12.12 -2.30 15.14
CA ALA A 117 -12.72 -2.80 13.90
C ALA A 117 -12.40 -4.29 13.70
N THR A 118 -11.17 -4.72 14.01
CA THR A 118 -10.73 -6.12 13.88
C THR A 118 -11.47 -7.04 14.85
N LEU A 119 -11.60 -6.63 16.12
CA LEU A 119 -12.34 -7.39 17.12
C LEU A 119 -13.84 -7.46 16.79
N SER A 120 -14.43 -6.33 16.37
CA SER A 120 -15.84 -6.25 15.93
C SER A 120 -16.11 -7.12 14.69
N ALA A 121 -15.14 -7.23 13.80
CA ALA A 121 -15.20 -8.12 12.62
C ALA A 121 -15.17 -9.63 12.98
N GLY A 122 -14.88 -9.99 14.23
CA GLY A 122 -14.99 -11.35 14.74
C GLY A 122 -13.66 -12.01 15.13
N ALA A 123 -12.56 -11.27 15.23
CA ALA A 123 -11.30 -11.79 15.76
C ALA A 123 -11.42 -12.12 17.26
N LYS A 124 -10.68 -13.15 17.73
CA LYS A 124 -10.51 -13.48 19.15
C LYS A 124 -9.55 -12.52 19.84
N ALA A 125 -8.48 -12.18 19.15
CA ALA A 125 -7.46 -11.23 19.58
C ALA A 125 -6.97 -10.46 18.35
N ALA A 126 -6.66 -9.17 18.52
CA ALA A 126 -6.13 -8.31 17.49
C ALA A 126 -4.72 -7.85 17.89
N TYR A 127 -3.83 -7.84 16.92
CA TYR A 127 -2.44 -7.40 17.05
C TYR A 127 -2.14 -6.38 15.97
N LEU A 128 -1.30 -5.39 16.28
CA LEU A 128 -0.76 -4.44 15.30
C LEU A 128 0.74 -4.57 15.20
N ILE A 129 1.24 -4.40 13.98
CA ILE A 129 2.65 -4.27 13.65
C ILE A 129 2.84 -3.06 12.73
N ASP A 130 3.94 -2.34 12.86
CA ASP A 130 4.24 -1.22 11.97
C ASP A 130 4.58 -1.73 10.55
N GLU A 131 4.00 -1.10 9.52
CA GLU A 131 4.18 -1.48 8.11
C GLU A 131 5.65 -1.63 7.70
N PRO A 132 6.56 -0.66 7.98
CA PRO A 132 7.95 -0.81 7.56
C PRO A 132 8.67 -1.96 8.26
N LEU A 133 8.29 -2.30 9.51
CA LEU A 133 8.84 -3.48 10.19
C LEU A 133 8.32 -4.75 9.54
N ALA A 134 7.02 -4.84 9.26
CA ALA A 134 6.43 -5.96 8.54
C ALA A 134 7.06 -6.12 7.15
N ALA A 135 7.22 -5.02 6.41
CA ALA A 135 7.89 -5.03 5.10
C ALA A 135 9.31 -5.59 5.18
N ALA A 136 10.09 -5.18 6.18
CA ALA A 136 11.46 -5.65 6.38
C ALA A 136 11.53 -7.16 6.74
N ILE A 137 10.62 -7.64 7.59
CA ILE A 137 10.48 -9.07 7.89
C ILE A 137 10.15 -9.85 6.61
N GLY A 138 9.18 -9.37 5.84
CA GLY A 138 8.75 -10.01 4.60
C GLY A 138 9.78 -9.95 3.47
N ALA A 139 10.59 -8.91 3.41
CA ALA A 139 11.75 -8.78 2.54
C ALA A 139 12.96 -9.60 3.02
N ARG A 140 12.85 -10.29 4.18
CA ARG A 140 13.90 -11.12 4.79
C ARG A 140 15.16 -10.35 5.16
N LEU A 141 15.04 -9.08 5.54
CA LEU A 141 16.17 -8.31 6.04
C LEU A 141 16.65 -8.86 7.39
N PRO A 142 17.98 -8.82 7.68
CA PRO A 142 18.56 -9.31 8.93
C PRO A 142 18.32 -8.32 10.08
N ILE A 143 17.05 -8.02 10.38
CA ILE A 143 16.64 -6.97 11.33
C ILE A 143 17.05 -7.22 12.78
N ALA A 144 17.32 -8.47 13.16
CA ALA A 144 17.73 -8.82 14.53
C ALA A 144 19.18 -8.45 14.84
N ALA A 145 20.00 -8.20 13.83
CA ALA A 145 21.41 -7.83 13.99
C ALA A 145 21.56 -6.38 14.53
N ALA A 146 22.65 -6.12 15.22
CA ALA A 146 23.08 -4.78 15.63
C ALA A 146 23.68 -4.03 14.43
N SER A 147 22.91 -3.84 13.38
CA SER A 147 23.33 -3.23 12.13
C SER A 147 22.13 -2.59 11.43
N GLY A 148 22.33 -1.40 10.85
CA GLY A 148 21.32 -0.64 10.15
C GLY A 148 20.80 -1.35 8.90
N ASN A 149 19.47 -1.43 8.77
CA ASN A 149 18.81 -1.90 7.55
C ASN A 149 17.74 -0.88 7.19
N MET A 150 17.79 -0.32 5.99
CA MET A 150 16.81 0.65 5.54
C MET A 150 15.84 0.04 4.54
N ILE A 151 14.57 0.27 4.78
CA ILE A 151 13.50 -0.11 3.89
C ILE A 151 12.64 1.12 3.57
N ILE A 152 12.12 1.16 2.36
CA ILE A 152 11.05 2.08 1.99
C ILE A 152 9.90 1.26 1.41
N ASP A 153 8.74 1.32 2.06
CA ASP A 153 7.51 0.72 1.57
C ASP A 153 6.66 1.76 0.87
N ILE A 154 6.35 1.52 -0.41
CA ILE A 154 5.64 2.47 -1.26
C ILE A 154 4.35 1.82 -1.75
N GLY A 155 3.29 2.07 -0.99
CA GLY A 155 1.96 1.52 -1.25
C GLY A 155 1.14 2.31 -2.26
N GLY A 156 -0.18 2.20 -2.15
CA GLY A 156 -1.13 3.02 -2.92
C GLY A 156 -1.39 4.39 -2.29
N GLY A 157 -1.53 4.46 -0.95
CA GLY A 157 -1.91 5.68 -0.23
C GLY A 157 -0.76 6.38 0.49
N SER A 158 0.23 5.64 0.95
CA SER A 158 1.36 6.11 1.76
C SER A 158 2.68 5.55 1.27
N ALA A 159 3.76 6.27 1.55
CA ALA A 159 5.12 5.79 1.45
C ALA A 159 5.80 5.95 2.80
N GLU A 160 6.43 4.87 3.27
CA GLU A 160 7.06 4.78 4.58
C GLU A 160 8.52 4.38 4.47
N ALA A 161 9.41 5.25 4.88
CA ALA A 161 10.82 4.95 4.98
C ALA A 161 11.19 4.71 6.44
N ALA A 162 12.00 3.68 6.73
CA ALA A 162 12.46 3.38 8.08
C ALA A 162 13.85 2.73 8.10
N VAL A 163 14.59 3.02 9.15
CA VAL A 163 15.82 2.30 9.52
C VAL A 163 15.50 1.38 10.69
N ILE A 164 15.86 0.12 10.54
CA ILE A 164 15.56 -0.96 11.50
C ILE A 164 16.89 -1.55 11.98
N CYS A 165 17.01 -1.71 13.30
CA CYS A 165 18.16 -2.30 13.97
C CYS A 165 17.68 -3.02 15.24
N LEU A 166 18.27 -4.18 15.59
CA LEU A 166 17.93 -4.97 16.78
C LEU A 166 16.43 -5.28 16.94
N GLY A 167 15.76 -5.51 15.79
CA GLY A 167 14.33 -5.83 15.74
C GLY A 167 13.37 -4.67 15.96
N GLY A 168 13.87 -3.42 16.07
CA GLY A 168 13.06 -2.21 16.26
C GLY A 168 13.29 -1.15 15.19
N VAL A 169 12.31 -0.28 15.02
CA VAL A 169 12.41 0.91 14.18
C VAL A 169 13.18 1.99 14.94
N VAL A 170 14.29 2.48 14.37
CA VAL A 170 15.16 3.51 14.97
C VAL A 170 14.75 4.90 14.50
N VAL A 171 14.59 5.06 13.19
CA VAL A 171 14.14 6.29 12.54
C VAL A 171 13.08 5.93 11.51
N HIS A 172 12.05 6.73 11.37
CA HIS A 172 11.06 6.56 10.32
C HIS A 172 10.46 7.89 9.86
N LYS A 173 10.03 7.95 8.62
CA LYS A 173 9.16 9.00 8.06
C LYS A 173 8.07 8.38 7.21
N SER A 174 6.86 8.91 7.37
CA SER A 174 5.70 8.56 6.58
C SER A 174 5.21 9.77 5.80
N VAL A 175 4.88 9.58 4.54
CA VAL A 175 4.23 10.60 3.70
C VAL A 175 2.97 10.03 3.07
N ARG A 176 1.90 10.82 3.06
CA ARG A 176 0.61 10.45 2.43
C ARG A 176 0.64 10.70 0.93
N VAL A 177 1.73 10.23 0.31
CA VAL A 177 2.02 10.40 -1.13
C VAL A 177 2.57 9.08 -1.64
N ALA A 178 1.83 8.42 -2.54
CA ALA A 178 2.22 7.14 -3.13
C ALA A 178 1.48 6.89 -4.46
N GLY A 179 1.16 5.65 -4.80
CA GLY A 179 0.61 5.24 -6.10
C GLY A 179 -0.63 5.98 -6.54
N ASN A 180 -1.58 6.25 -5.64
CA ASN A 180 -2.80 6.99 -5.98
C ASN A 180 -2.51 8.45 -6.34
N LYS A 181 -1.48 9.06 -5.73
CA LYS A 181 -1.06 10.42 -6.09
C LYS A 181 -0.38 10.47 -7.46
N LEU A 182 0.27 9.39 -7.89
CA LEU A 182 0.75 9.26 -9.27
C LEU A 182 -0.43 9.24 -10.25
N ASP A 183 -1.50 8.50 -9.94
CA ASP A 183 -2.71 8.45 -10.77
C ASP A 183 -3.41 9.80 -10.83
N GLU A 184 -3.57 10.49 -9.69
CA GLU A 184 -4.10 11.85 -9.63
C GLU A 184 -3.27 12.84 -10.48
N ALA A 185 -1.93 12.71 -10.44
CA ALA A 185 -1.03 13.55 -11.23
C ALA A 185 -1.20 13.31 -12.74
N ILE A 186 -1.38 12.06 -13.17
CA ILE A 186 -1.67 11.70 -14.56
C ILE A 186 -3.03 12.29 -14.98
N ILE A 187 -4.08 12.13 -14.16
CA ILE A 187 -5.41 12.72 -14.44
C ILE A 187 -5.30 14.22 -14.62
N GLY A 188 -4.59 14.89 -13.69
CA GLY A 188 -4.37 16.33 -13.75
C GLY A 188 -3.60 16.78 -15.01
N TYR A 189 -2.59 16.03 -15.39
CA TYR A 189 -1.79 16.27 -16.59
C TYR A 189 -2.63 16.13 -17.87
N MET A 190 -3.40 15.04 -18.01
CA MET A 190 -4.28 14.82 -19.16
C MET A 190 -5.33 15.93 -19.29
N LYS A 191 -5.92 16.34 -18.16
CA LYS A 191 -6.86 17.47 -18.14
C LYS A 191 -6.19 18.76 -18.59
N LYS A 192 -5.01 19.08 -18.06
CA LYS A 192 -4.32 20.37 -18.30
C LYS A 192 -3.74 20.46 -19.72
N LYS A 193 -3.09 19.40 -20.20
CA LYS A 193 -2.36 19.39 -21.47
C LYS A 193 -3.24 19.05 -22.66
N HIS A 194 -4.16 18.11 -22.47
CA HIS A 194 -4.97 17.53 -23.56
C HIS A 194 -6.46 17.88 -23.50
N ASN A 195 -6.91 18.62 -22.47
CA ASN A 195 -8.33 18.84 -22.18
C ASN A 195 -9.14 17.54 -22.09
N LEU A 196 -8.51 16.44 -21.64
CA LEU A 196 -9.12 15.12 -21.57
C LEU A 196 -9.38 14.73 -20.11
N LEU A 197 -10.63 14.46 -19.76
CA LEU A 197 -11.03 13.94 -18.47
C LEU A 197 -10.98 12.41 -18.52
N ILE A 198 -10.10 11.82 -17.70
CA ILE A 198 -9.97 10.36 -17.55
C ILE A 198 -10.27 9.95 -16.12
N GLY A 199 -10.65 8.68 -15.92
CA GLY A 199 -10.89 8.09 -14.60
C GLY A 199 -9.63 7.50 -13.97
N GLU A 200 -9.70 7.17 -12.67
CA GLU A 200 -8.60 6.56 -11.90
C GLU A 200 -8.10 5.28 -12.55
N THR A 201 -9.00 4.38 -12.98
CA THR A 201 -8.62 3.11 -13.62
C THR A 201 -7.78 3.33 -14.89
N THR A 202 -8.14 4.32 -15.70
CA THR A 202 -7.38 4.65 -16.92
C THR A 202 -6.00 5.22 -16.60
N ALA A 203 -5.89 6.05 -15.56
CA ALA A 203 -4.62 6.61 -15.12
C ALA A 203 -3.72 5.51 -14.52
N GLU A 204 -4.27 4.62 -13.68
CA GLU A 204 -3.56 3.46 -13.13
C GLU A 204 -3.03 2.55 -14.26
N GLU A 205 -3.85 2.28 -15.28
CA GLU A 205 -3.43 1.48 -16.43
C GLU A 205 -2.28 2.14 -17.20
N ALA A 206 -2.35 3.45 -17.45
CA ALA A 206 -1.28 4.19 -18.12
C ALA A 206 0.02 4.16 -17.31
N LYS A 207 -0.06 4.37 -15.99
CA LYS A 207 1.08 4.25 -15.07
C LYS A 207 1.75 2.88 -15.15
N ILE A 208 0.96 1.81 -15.12
CA ILE A 208 1.48 0.44 -15.12
C ILE A 208 2.09 0.06 -16.47
N ARG A 209 1.43 0.43 -17.58
CA ARG A 209 1.83 -0.02 -18.92
C ARG A 209 3.03 0.74 -19.47
N ILE A 210 3.00 2.07 -19.40
CA ILE A 210 4.00 2.94 -20.04
C ILE A 210 4.69 3.90 -19.07
N GLY A 211 4.34 3.89 -17.75
CA GLY A 211 4.98 4.72 -16.74
C GLY A 211 6.42 4.34 -16.50
N SER A 212 7.26 5.35 -16.30
CA SER A 212 8.66 5.20 -15.89
C SER A 212 9.08 6.39 -15.02
N ALA A 213 9.93 6.16 -14.03
CA ALA A 213 10.46 7.23 -13.19
C ALA A 213 11.53 8.08 -13.93
N LEU A 214 12.15 7.52 -14.96
CA LEU A 214 13.12 8.18 -15.84
C LEU A 214 12.62 8.14 -17.29
N VAL A 215 13.02 9.14 -18.09
CA VAL A 215 12.73 9.15 -19.52
C VAL A 215 13.38 7.94 -20.19
N LEU A 216 12.62 7.24 -21.01
CA LEU A 216 13.10 6.08 -21.75
C LEU A 216 13.80 6.51 -23.03
N ASP A 217 14.87 5.81 -23.42
CA ASP A 217 15.59 6.04 -24.67
C ASP A 217 14.68 5.88 -25.92
N LYS A 218 13.74 4.94 -25.82
CA LYS A 218 12.67 4.72 -26.81
C LYS A 218 11.32 4.92 -26.12
N PRO A 219 10.66 6.07 -26.33
CA PRO A 219 9.34 6.30 -25.78
C PRO A 219 8.33 5.25 -26.26
N GLU A 220 7.54 4.76 -25.30
CA GLU A 220 6.39 3.89 -25.56
C GLU A 220 5.15 4.77 -25.67
N SER A 221 4.12 4.34 -26.41
CA SER A 221 2.85 5.04 -26.51
C SER A 221 1.65 4.15 -26.22
N MET A 222 0.54 4.78 -25.84
CA MET A 222 -0.71 4.14 -25.49
C MET A 222 -1.88 5.04 -25.85
N GLU A 223 -2.95 4.45 -26.42
CA GLU A 223 -4.21 5.16 -26.60
C GLU A 223 -4.93 5.29 -25.25
N ILE A 224 -5.33 6.50 -24.89
CA ILE A 224 -6.14 6.83 -23.73
C ILE A 224 -7.48 7.38 -24.17
N LYS A 225 -8.57 6.83 -23.61
CA LYS A 225 -9.94 7.24 -23.86
C LYS A 225 -10.52 7.99 -22.68
N GLY A 226 -11.25 9.06 -22.96
CA GLY A 226 -11.87 9.87 -21.94
C GLY A 226 -12.96 10.78 -22.52
N ARG A 227 -13.31 11.82 -21.76
CA ARG A 227 -14.25 12.85 -22.18
C ARG A 227 -13.52 14.18 -22.39
N ASP A 228 -13.67 14.78 -23.55
CA ASP A 228 -13.16 16.12 -23.81
C ASP A 228 -13.83 17.12 -22.87
N SER A 229 -13.01 17.91 -22.15
CA SER A 229 -13.52 18.85 -21.14
C SER A 229 -14.17 20.09 -21.71
N ILE A 230 -13.96 20.40 -23.02
CA ILE A 230 -14.51 21.56 -23.72
C ILE A 230 -15.83 21.19 -24.40
N THR A 231 -15.84 20.11 -25.20
CA THR A 231 -17.00 19.71 -25.97
C THR A 231 -17.96 18.79 -25.21
N GLY A 232 -17.46 18.12 -24.14
CA GLY A 232 -18.21 17.12 -23.40
C GLY A 232 -18.31 15.75 -24.09
N LEU A 233 -17.76 15.60 -25.29
CA LEU A 233 -17.88 14.38 -26.10
C LEU A 233 -16.77 13.35 -25.78
N PRO A 234 -17.01 12.05 -26.01
CA PRO A 234 -15.98 11.04 -25.95
C PRO A 234 -14.84 11.34 -26.92
N ARG A 235 -13.60 11.16 -26.45
CA ARG A 235 -12.37 11.40 -27.23
C ARG A 235 -11.30 10.39 -26.88
N ALA A 236 -10.51 9.99 -27.87
CA ALA A 236 -9.30 9.19 -27.69
C ALA A 236 -8.08 10.03 -28.12
N ILE A 237 -6.97 9.87 -27.41
CA ILE A 237 -5.68 10.45 -27.75
C ILE A 237 -4.58 9.40 -27.58
N GLU A 238 -3.49 9.57 -28.30
CA GLU A 238 -2.24 8.85 -28.03
C GLU A 238 -1.41 9.67 -27.03
N THR A 239 -0.90 9.01 -25.98
CA THR A 239 0.02 9.58 -24.99
C THR A 239 1.30 8.77 -24.94
N SER A 240 2.41 9.39 -24.53
CA SER A 240 3.72 8.75 -24.47
C SER A 240 4.20 8.52 -23.04
N SER A 241 5.12 7.55 -22.86
CA SER A 241 5.81 7.31 -21.59
C SER A 241 6.53 8.56 -21.08
N THR A 242 7.03 9.43 -21.98
CA THR A 242 7.66 10.71 -21.62
C THR A 242 6.67 11.65 -20.93
N GLU A 243 5.44 11.74 -21.43
CA GLU A 243 4.38 12.56 -20.82
C GLU A 243 3.95 12.01 -19.45
N ILE A 244 3.86 10.68 -19.31
CA ILE A 244 3.58 10.06 -18.02
C ILE A 244 4.72 10.32 -17.02
N THR A 245 5.99 10.19 -17.45
CA THR A 245 7.15 10.52 -16.61
C THR A 245 7.12 11.98 -16.14
N GLU A 246 6.81 12.92 -17.04
CA GLU A 246 6.67 14.33 -16.70
C GLU A 246 5.55 14.56 -15.67
N ALA A 247 4.41 13.91 -15.86
CA ALA A 247 3.26 14.04 -14.97
C ALA A 247 3.56 13.57 -13.54
N ILE A 248 4.22 12.41 -13.40
CA ILE A 248 4.44 11.77 -12.09
C ILE A 248 5.68 12.27 -11.35
N ARG A 249 6.61 12.92 -12.02
CA ARG A 249 7.90 13.35 -11.44
C ARG A 249 7.77 14.14 -10.12
N PRO A 250 6.88 15.14 -9.96
CA PRO A 250 6.75 15.85 -8.69
C PRO A 250 6.37 14.96 -7.51
N VAL A 251 5.53 13.96 -7.77
CA VAL A 251 5.08 12.98 -6.76
C VAL A 251 6.23 12.06 -6.35
N LEU A 252 7.02 11.57 -7.33
CA LEU A 252 8.22 10.75 -7.05
C LEU A 252 9.23 11.51 -6.20
N LEU A 253 9.46 12.78 -6.48
CA LEU A 253 10.38 13.63 -5.69
C LEU A 253 9.91 13.77 -4.23
N ALA A 254 8.60 13.85 -3.97
CA ALA A 254 8.06 13.91 -2.62
C ALA A 254 8.31 12.59 -1.85
N ILE A 255 8.17 11.43 -2.51
CA ILE A 255 8.46 10.12 -1.94
C ILE A 255 9.96 10.00 -1.62
N ILE A 256 10.83 10.39 -2.56
CA ILE A 256 12.29 10.37 -2.36
C ILE A 256 12.70 11.32 -1.21
N GLY A 257 12.00 12.44 -1.07
CA GLY A 257 12.21 13.37 0.04
C GLY A 257 12.01 12.73 1.42
N ALA A 258 11.05 11.79 1.55
CA ALA A 258 10.86 11.04 2.79
C ALA A 258 12.06 10.12 3.08
N ALA A 259 12.58 9.41 2.07
CA ALA A 259 13.75 8.57 2.21
C ALA A 259 14.99 9.38 2.62
N LYS A 260 15.24 10.52 1.97
CA LYS A 260 16.32 11.44 2.34
C LYS A 260 16.20 11.91 3.77
N GLY A 261 15.00 12.31 4.19
CA GLY A 261 14.78 12.77 5.53
C GLY A 261 14.99 11.70 6.61
N VAL A 262 14.85 10.41 6.29
CA VAL A 262 15.24 9.30 7.18
C VAL A 262 16.75 9.17 7.23
N LEU A 263 17.44 9.24 6.08
CA LEU A 263 18.92 9.19 6.04
C LEU A 263 19.56 10.33 6.85
N GLU A 264 19.01 11.55 6.76
CA GLU A 264 19.49 12.73 7.48
C GLU A 264 19.37 12.60 9.02
N GLU A 265 18.36 11.87 9.50
CA GLU A 265 18.13 11.63 10.93
C GLU A 265 18.75 10.33 11.43
N THR A 266 19.35 9.52 10.54
CA THR A 266 19.94 8.23 10.89
C THR A 266 21.27 8.42 11.62
N PRO A 267 21.48 7.72 12.76
CA PRO A 267 22.78 7.74 13.46
C PRO A 267 23.93 7.33 12.54
N PRO A 268 25.12 7.93 12.67
CA PRO A 268 26.26 7.73 11.75
C PRO A 268 26.66 6.26 11.56
N GLU A 269 26.65 5.45 12.61
CA GLU A 269 27.02 4.03 12.54
C GLU A 269 26.02 3.24 11.69
N LEU A 270 24.71 3.53 11.84
CA LEU A 270 23.68 2.89 11.03
C LEU A 270 23.67 3.42 9.59
N ALA A 271 23.99 4.70 9.38
CA ALA A 271 24.13 5.30 8.06
C ALA A 271 25.27 4.64 7.27
N SER A 272 26.39 4.33 7.93
CA SER A 272 27.50 3.57 7.32
C SER A 272 27.05 2.19 6.84
N ASP A 273 26.29 1.47 7.68
CA ASP A 273 25.73 0.16 7.28
C ASP A 273 24.81 0.26 6.04
N ILE A 274 24.03 1.35 5.95
CA ILE A 274 23.09 1.55 4.84
C ILE A 274 23.81 1.85 3.53
N ILE A 275 24.95 2.55 3.57
CA ILE A 275 25.76 2.80 2.38
C ILE A 275 26.20 1.46 1.76
N ASP A 276 26.61 0.51 2.58
CA ASP A 276 27.10 -0.79 2.14
C ASP A 276 25.98 -1.74 1.69
N LYS A 277 24.84 -1.73 2.40
CA LYS A 277 23.72 -2.66 2.15
C LYS A 277 22.70 -2.14 1.15
N GLY A 278 22.62 -0.82 1.00
CA GLY A 278 21.61 -0.17 0.19
C GLY A 278 20.24 -0.02 0.91
N ILE A 279 19.31 0.52 0.16
CA ILE A 279 17.90 0.71 0.56
C ILE A 279 17.04 -0.34 -0.15
N ILE A 280 16.25 -1.09 0.60
CA ILE A 280 15.29 -2.03 0.01
C ILE A 280 13.95 -1.33 -0.21
N MET A 281 13.40 -1.48 -1.40
CA MET A 281 12.13 -0.88 -1.81
C MET A 281 11.04 -1.95 -1.88
N SER A 282 9.99 -1.81 -1.08
CA SER A 282 8.79 -2.67 -1.06
C SER A 282 7.52 -1.89 -1.43
N GLY A 283 6.39 -2.60 -1.49
CA GLY A 283 5.11 -2.05 -1.91
C GLY A 283 4.93 -2.03 -3.43
N GLY A 284 3.67 -1.99 -3.86
CA GLY A 284 3.33 -2.12 -5.28
C GLY A 284 3.88 -1.00 -6.17
N THR A 285 4.00 0.23 -5.62
CA THR A 285 4.51 1.38 -6.38
C THR A 285 6.02 1.33 -6.59
N SER A 286 6.78 0.58 -5.77
CA SER A 286 8.22 0.39 -5.97
C SER A 286 8.54 -0.37 -7.27
N ALA A 287 7.57 -1.10 -7.82
CA ALA A 287 7.70 -1.78 -9.11
C ALA A 287 7.60 -0.84 -10.33
N LEU A 288 7.39 0.47 -10.14
CA LEU A 288 7.43 1.44 -11.24
C LEU A 288 8.81 1.42 -11.91
N ARG A 289 8.81 1.31 -13.23
CA ARG A 289 10.04 1.18 -14.05
C ARG A 289 11.05 2.29 -13.73
N ASN A 290 12.33 1.92 -13.51
CA ASN A 290 13.44 2.82 -13.19
C ASN A 290 13.29 3.64 -11.88
N PHE A 291 12.37 3.28 -11.00
CA PHE A 291 12.22 4.02 -9.76
C PHE A 291 13.39 3.78 -8.79
N ASP A 292 13.91 2.57 -8.75
CA ASP A 292 15.14 2.21 -8.05
C ASP A 292 16.35 3.01 -8.51
N ARG A 293 16.48 3.19 -9.84
CA ARG A 293 17.54 4.01 -10.44
C ARG A 293 17.40 5.49 -10.06
N LEU A 294 16.20 6.05 -10.18
CA LEU A 294 15.94 7.44 -9.78
C LEU A 294 16.19 7.65 -8.28
N MET A 295 15.77 6.69 -7.44
CA MET A 295 16.00 6.72 -6.00
C MET A 295 17.49 6.68 -5.68
N THR A 296 18.26 5.79 -6.31
CA THR A 296 19.72 5.69 -6.18
C THR A 296 20.40 7.00 -6.59
N GLU A 297 20.03 7.56 -7.76
CA GLU A 297 20.61 8.80 -8.27
C GLU A 297 20.41 9.97 -7.29
N LEU A 298 19.22 10.08 -6.72
CA LEU A 298 18.87 11.21 -5.88
C LEU A 298 19.27 11.05 -4.40
N THR A 299 19.35 9.82 -3.89
CA THR A 299 19.80 9.56 -2.49
C THR A 299 21.30 9.39 -2.36
N GLY A 300 21.97 8.97 -3.44
CA GLY A 300 23.38 8.58 -3.42
C GLY A 300 23.63 7.20 -2.80
N VAL A 301 22.58 6.46 -2.42
CA VAL A 301 22.64 5.12 -1.81
C VAL A 301 22.04 4.11 -2.79
N PRO A 302 22.66 2.94 -3.03
CA PRO A 302 22.09 1.91 -3.88
C PRO A 302 20.70 1.50 -3.43
N CYS A 303 19.72 1.47 -4.35
CA CYS A 303 18.35 1.09 -4.06
C CYS A 303 17.96 -0.15 -4.86
N HIS A 304 17.29 -1.09 -4.21
CA HIS A 304 16.91 -2.36 -4.81
C HIS A 304 15.45 -2.69 -4.51
N VAL A 305 14.70 -3.05 -5.55
CA VAL A 305 13.33 -3.53 -5.37
C VAL A 305 13.37 -4.93 -4.77
N ALA A 306 12.61 -5.15 -3.70
CA ALA A 306 12.49 -6.45 -3.04
C ALA A 306 11.91 -7.52 -3.99
N GLU A 307 12.20 -8.79 -3.72
CA GLU A 307 11.50 -9.90 -4.36
C GLU A 307 10.02 -9.88 -3.97
N ASP A 308 9.11 -9.88 -4.97
CA ASP A 308 7.67 -9.74 -4.76
C ASP A 308 7.31 -8.53 -3.87
N PRO A 309 7.62 -7.30 -4.27
CA PRO A 309 7.53 -6.13 -3.40
C PRO A 309 6.12 -5.89 -2.85
N LEU A 310 5.06 -6.24 -3.60
CA LEU A 310 3.67 -6.17 -3.16
C LEU A 310 3.38 -7.10 -1.97
N MET A 311 4.13 -8.20 -1.83
CA MET A 311 3.89 -9.25 -0.84
C MET A 311 4.68 -9.04 0.45
N CYS A 312 5.64 -8.11 0.50
CA CYS A 312 6.54 -7.96 1.63
C CYS A 312 5.76 -7.71 2.94
N VAL A 313 4.85 -6.74 2.96
CA VAL A 313 4.10 -6.37 4.16
C VAL A 313 3.25 -7.55 4.66
N VAL A 314 2.44 -8.16 3.80
CA VAL A 314 1.55 -9.27 4.21
C VAL A 314 2.34 -10.51 4.61
N ARG A 315 3.45 -10.82 3.92
CA ARG A 315 4.36 -11.93 4.27
C ARG A 315 4.96 -11.70 5.65
N GLY A 316 5.47 -10.48 5.91
CA GLY A 316 6.03 -10.12 7.21
C GLY A 316 5.00 -10.13 8.33
N THR A 317 3.79 -9.63 8.09
CA THR A 317 2.67 -9.69 9.03
C THR A 317 2.32 -11.15 9.37
N GLY A 318 2.31 -12.03 8.35
CA GLY A 318 2.10 -13.47 8.51
C GLY A 318 3.19 -14.14 9.34
N ILE A 319 4.47 -13.86 9.04
CA ILE A 319 5.61 -14.38 9.81
C ILE A 319 5.56 -13.88 11.26
N ALA A 320 5.21 -12.62 11.48
CA ALA A 320 5.15 -12.04 12.82
C ALA A 320 4.04 -12.65 13.69
N ILE A 321 2.85 -12.91 13.12
CA ILE A 321 1.78 -13.56 13.89
C ILE A 321 2.07 -15.05 14.17
N GLU A 322 2.85 -15.71 13.33
CA GLU A 322 3.33 -17.07 13.58
C GLU A 322 4.35 -17.11 14.73
N ASN A 323 5.13 -16.05 14.91
CA ASN A 323 6.25 -15.92 15.83
C ASN A 323 6.06 -14.78 16.84
N LEU A 324 4.89 -14.68 17.48
CA LEU A 324 4.52 -13.59 18.38
C LEU A 324 5.54 -13.33 19.50
N ASP A 325 6.15 -14.37 20.05
CA ASP A 325 7.13 -14.24 21.15
C ASP A 325 8.41 -13.55 20.68
N LEU A 326 8.83 -13.79 19.44
CA LEU A 326 10.02 -13.17 18.85
C LEU A 326 9.84 -11.65 18.65
N TYR A 327 8.64 -11.25 18.22
CA TYR A 327 8.32 -9.84 17.89
C TYR A 327 7.54 -9.12 19.00
N LYS A 328 7.41 -9.72 20.20
CA LYS A 328 6.57 -9.19 21.32
C LYS A 328 6.82 -7.73 21.67
N LYS A 329 8.06 -7.24 21.53
CA LYS A 329 8.42 -5.85 21.85
C LYS A 329 7.94 -4.84 20.81
N SER A 330 7.65 -5.29 19.59
CA SER A 330 7.29 -4.47 18.43
C SER A 330 5.82 -4.65 18.01
N ILE A 331 5.05 -5.38 18.80
CA ILE A 331 3.63 -5.69 18.53
C ILE A 331 2.76 -5.09 19.63
N ILE A 332 1.68 -4.42 19.20
CA ILE A 332 0.63 -3.94 20.10
C ILE A 332 -0.49 -4.98 20.11
N LYS A 333 -0.96 -5.36 21.30
CA LYS A 333 -2.04 -6.36 21.49
C LYS A 333 -3.25 -5.72 22.15
N ARG A 334 -4.45 -6.16 21.71
CA ARG A 334 -5.72 -5.97 22.41
C ARG A 334 -6.52 -7.25 22.49
#